data_350f9fd7b4d803c8cbb18adb6b6143c6
#
_entry.id   350f9fd7b4d803c8cbb18adb6b6143c6
#
_cell.length_a   1.000
_cell.length_b   1.000
_cell.length_c   1.000
_cell.angle_alpha   90.00
_cell.angle_beta   90.00
_cell.angle_gamma   90.00
#
_symmetry.space_group_name_H-M   'P 1'
#
loop_
_entity.id
_entity.type
_entity.pdbx_description
1 polymer ?
#
loop_
_entity_poly.entity_id
_entity_poly.type
_entity_poly.pdbx_seq_one_letter_code
_entity_poly.pdbx_strand_id
1 'polypeptide(L)'
;MVCQYRAIWGAPLVGACLLSLFPLAVQAEETSEANVIPAVEVNADVREGDGYITEGKTATAGKLDVAVEKTPYAITVVNEEFIKDTGAKNIQDALVYSSGVYSGAFGFDTRGDFVKVRGLDASFYKDGLRSLYGSYNSVRPNIYALEQVEVLKGPSSVLYGQAELGGIVNTVSKLPKAQQQGEIWAQVGSYDRKQLAADVTGPMSEDGKLLYRMVALKRESGTQVDYVDDNGFLFAPSFTWLP
;
A
#
# COMPACT_ATOMS: atom_id res chain seq x y z
N MET A 1 5.37 8.17 -19.99
CA MET A 1 4.77 6.86 -20.33
C MET A 1 5.44 5.86 -19.42
N VAL A 2 4.71 5.30 -18.45
CA VAL A 2 5.25 4.36 -17.45
C VAL A 2 4.78 2.97 -17.87
N CYS A 3 5.70 2.06 -18.13
CA CYS A 3 5.39 0.66 -18.39
C CYS A 3 5.61 -0.12 -17.09
N GLN A 4 4.54 -0.68 -16.54
CA GLN A 4 4.58 -1.48 -15.31
C GLN A 4 4.37 -2.96 -15.68
N TYR A 5 5.24 -3.83 -15.18
CA TYR A 5 5.08 -5.27 -15.27
C TYR A 5 4.97 -5.86 -13.86
N ARG A 6 3.88 -6.56 -13.62
CA ARG A 6 3.59 -7.26 -12.37
C ARG A 6 3.65 -8.77 -12.60
N ALA A 7 4.47 -9.48 -11.85
CA ALA A 7 4.44 -10.94 -11.80
C ALA A 7 4.01 -11.39 -10.39
N ILE A 8 2.87 -12.06 -10.32
CA ILE A 8 2.34 -12.64 -9.07
C ILE A 8 2.63 -14.14 -9.12
N TRP A 9 3.34 -14.64 -8.15
CA TRP A 9 3.66 -16.06 -8.00
C TRP A 9 2.71 -16.71 -6.98
N GLY A 10 1.79 -17.52 -7.50
CA GLY A 10 1.00 -18.41 -6.67
C GLY A 10 1.11 -19.83 -7.22
N ALA A 11 1.66 -20.75 -6.44
CA ALA A 11 1.71 -22.21 -6.51
C ALA A 11 2.16 -22.90 -7.83
N PRO A 12 2.87 -24.04 -7.77
CA PRO A 12 3.40 -24.71 -8.94
C PRO A 12 2.32 -25.52 -9.65
N LEU A 13 2.01 -25.20 -10.91
CA LEU A 13 1.27 -26.05 -11.82
C LEU A 13 2.25 -26.74 -12.77
N VAL A 14 2.58 -27.99 -12.43
CA VAL A 14 3.11 -28.94 -13.41
C VAL A 14 1.90 -29.49 -14.17
N GLY A 15 1.76 -29.15 -15.42
CA GLY A 15 0.70 -29.62 -16.29
C GLY A 15 1.19 -29.75 -17.73
N ALA A 16 1.44 -30.99 -18.14
CA ALA A 16 1.86 -31.34 -19.47
C ALA A 16 0.81 -30.99 -20.53
N CYS A 17 1.22 -30.31 -21.61
CA CYS A 17 0.45 -30.15 -22.85
C CYS A 17 0.30 -31.49 -23.54
N LEU A 18 -0.93 -31.98 -23.67
CA LEU A 18 -1.33 -32.96 -24.74
C LEU A 18 -2.38 -32.29 -25.61
N LEU A 19 -1.96 -31.92 -26.80
CA LEU A 19 -2.86 -31.56 -27.90
C LEU A 19 -3.61 -32.82 -28.35
N SER A 20 -4.94 -32.83 -28.19
CA SER A 20 -5.82 -33.75 -28.89
C SER A 20 -6.87 -32.94 -29.66
N LEU A 21 -6.76 -32.98 -30.98
CA LEU A 21 -7.79 -32.55 -31.92
C LEU A 21 -9.00 -33.49 -31.85
N PHE A 22 -10.16 -32.95 -31.51
CA PHE A 22 -11.45 -33.59 -31.72
C PHE A 22 -12.36 -32.70 -32.55
N PRO A 23 -13.06 -33.25 -33.56
CA PRO A 23 -14.00 -32.47 -34.37
C PRO A 23 -15.30 -32.22 -33.64
N LEU A 24 -15.77 -30.98 -33.64
CA LEU A 24 -17.09 -30.59 -33.19
C LEU A 24 -18.17 -31.12 -34.12
N ALA A 25 -19.02 -32.00 -33.61
CA ALA A 25 -20.35 -32.25 -34.18
C ALA A 25 -21.33 -31.32 -33.45
N VAL A 26 -21.90 -30.36 -34.15
CA VAL A 26 -22.99 -29.53 -33.67
C VAL A 26 -24.29 -30.29 -33.82
N GLN A 27 -24.92 -30.63 -32.71
CA GLN A 27 -26.34 -31.00 -32.68
C GLN A 27 -27.12 -29.86 -32.01
N ALA A 28 -27.98 -29.22 -32.79
CA ALA A 28 -28.97 -28.30 -32.30
C ALA A 28 -30.18 -29.09 -31.81
N GLU A 29 -30.47 -29.01 -30.54
CA GLU A 29 -31.72 -29.48 -29.92
C GLU A 29 -32.45 -28.28 -29.35
N GLU A 30 -33.55 -27.90 -30.00
CA GLU A 30 -34.47 -26.88 -29.50
C GLU A 30 -35.27 -27.48 -28.37
N THR A 31 -35.05 -26.98 -27.15
CA THR A 31 -36.01 -27.11 -26.06
C THR A 31 -36.23 -25.74 -25.44
N SER A 32 -37.37 -25.16 -25.77
CA SER A 32 -37.88 -23.95 -25.16
C SER A 32 -38.34 -24.25 -23.73
N GLU A 33 -37.46 -24.10 -22.76
CA GLU A 33 -37.86 -23.91 -21.35
C GLU A 33 -37.64 -22.47 -20.96
N ALA A 34 -38.69 -21.85 -20.42
CA ALA A 34 -38.65 -20.50 -19.89
C ALA A 34 -37.52 -20.40 -18.85
N ASN A 35 -36.42 -19.77 -19.21
CA ASN A 35 -35.34 -19.45 -18.29
C ASN A 35 -35.86 -18.46 -17.25
N VAL A 36 -36.30 -18.99 -16.09
CA VAL A 36 -36.41 -18.21 -14.89
C VAL A 36 -34.96 -17.86 -14.51
N ILE A 37 -34.57 -16.61 -14.77
CA ILE A 37 -33.28 -16.08 -14.34
C ILE A 37 -33.30 -16.18 -12.81
N PRO A 38 -32.43 -17.01 -12.18
CA PRO A 38 -32.35 -17.04 -10.73
C PRO A 38 -31.96 -15.64 -10.25
N ALA A 39 -32.64 -15.17 -9.20
CA ALA A 39 -32.27 -13.90 -8.58
C ALA A 39 -30.76 -13.96 -8.26
N VAL A 40 -30.00 -13.06 -8.87
CA VAL A 40 -28.60 -12.87 -8.55
C VAL A 40 -28.58 -12.28 -7.14
N GLU A 41 -28.41 -13.12 -6.14
CA GLU A 41 -27.99 -12.66 -4.82
C GLU A 41 -26.58 -12.09 -5.01
N VAL A 42 -26.52 -10.76 -5.08
CA VAL A 42 -25.25 -10.04 -4.96
C VAL A 42 -24.88 -10.10 -3.48
N ASN A 43 -24.26 -11.22 -3.07
CA ASN A 43 -23.47 -11.24 -1.87
C ASN A 43 -22.22 -10.44 -2.19
N ALA A 44 -22.24 -9.16 -1.84
CA ALA A 44 -21.04 -8.36 -1.76
C ALA A 44 -20.25 -8.91 -0.56
N ASP A 45 -19.53 -10.00 -0.77
CA ASP A 45 -18.39 -10.33 0.07
C ASP A 45 -17.37 -9.22 -0.19
N VAL A 46 -17.50 -8.15 0.58
CA VAL A 46 -16.45 -7.14 0.67
C VAL A 46 -15.26 -7.86 1.28
N ARG A 47 -14.36 -8.28 0.40
CA ARG A 47 -13.09 -8.87 0.84
C ARG A 47 -12.36 -7.78 1.61
N GLU A 48 -12.05 -8.03 2.86
CA GLU A 48 -11.17 -7.18 3.67
C GLU A 48 -9.92 -6.90 2.85
N GLY A 49 -9.76 -5.65 2.36
CA GLY A 49 -8.59 -5.20 1.64
C GLY A 49 -8.69 -5.12 0.11
N ASP A 50 -9.83 -5.42 -0.51
CA ASP A 50 -10.03 -5.21 -1.96
C ASP A 50 -10.65 -3.82 -2.20
N GLY A 51 -9.87 -2.93 -2.82
CA GLY A 51 -10.32 -1.61 -3.26
C GLY A 51 -9.79 -0.44 -2.42
N TYR A 52 -10.13 0.77 -2.85
CA TYR A 52 -9.65 2.03 -2.23
C TYR A 52 -10.36 2.38 -0.93
N ILE A 53 -11.50 1.77 -0.66
CA ILE A 53 -12.23 1.97 0.58
C ILE A 53 -11.60 1.05 1.62
N THR A 54 -10.86 1.64 2.51
CA THR A 54 -10.28 0.90 3.62
C THR A 54 -11.38 0.68 4.65
N GLU A 55 -12.04 -0.46 4.63
CA GLU A 55 -12.78 -1.00 5.77
C GLU A 55 -11.80 -1.39 6.91
N GLY A 56 -10.52 -1.04 6.69
CA GLY A 56 -9.42 -1.42 7.53
C GLY A 56 -9.51 -0.85 8.93
N LYS A 57 -8.87 -1.56 9.80
CA LYS A 57 -8.64 -1.14 11.17
C LYS A 57 -7.47 -0.16 11.21
N THR A 58 -7.54 0.79 12.13
CA THR A 58 -6.45 1.72 12.39
C THR A 58 -6.16 1.82 13.88
N ALA A 59 -4.90 1.66 14.23
CA ALA A 59 -4.41 1.93 15.58
C ALA A 59 -4.06 3.42 15.79
N THR A 60 -3.97 4.20 14.72
CA THR A 60 -3.55 5.61 14.79
C THR A 60 -4.57 6.45 15.54
N ALA A 61 -5.86 6.20 15.35
CA ALA A 61 -6.89 7.02 15.96
C ALA A 61 -7.15 6.74 17.46
N GLY A 62 -6.81 5.55 17.95
CA GLY A 62 -7.14 5.15 19.32
C GLY A 62 -6.10 4.30 20.02
N LYS A 63 -4.97 4.01 19.39
CA LYS A 63 -3.97 3.02 19.84
C LYS A 63 -4.54 1.59 19.97
N LEU A 64 -5.75 1.39 19.50
CA LEU A 64 -6.43 0.10 19.42
C LEU A 64 -6.76 -0.14 17.95
N ASP A 65 -6.67 -1.38 17.53
CA ASP A 65 -6.99 -1.79 16.17
C ASP A 65 -8.51 -1.81 15.97
N VAL A 66 -9.07 -0.63 15.66
CA VAL A 66 -10.51 -0.40 15.53
C VAL A 66 -10.85 -0.02 14.10
N ALA A 67 -11.99 -0.49 13.61
CA ALA A 67 -12.49 -0.11 12.30
C ALA A 67 -12.64 1.42 12.17
N VAL A 68 -12.19 1.96 11.03
CA VAL A 68 -12.21 3.40 10.75
C VAL A 68 -13.59 4.01 10.98
N GLU A 69 -14.65 3.32 10.58
CA GLU A 69 -16.05 3.75 10.75
C GLU A 69 -16.48 3.92 12.22
N LYS A 70 -15.86 3.15 13.13
CA LYS A 70 -16.17 3.19 14.56
C LYS A 70 -15.29 4.17 15.32
N THR A 71 -14.45 4.90 14.62
CA THR A 71 -13.48 5.82 15.20
C THR A 71 -14.06 7.23 15.29
N PRO A 72 -14.09 7.87 16.46
CA PRO A 72 -14.67 9.21 16.62
C PRO A 72 -13.75 10.34 16.14
N TYR A 73 -12.82 10.05 15.26
CA TYR A 73 -11.85 10.99 14.71
C TYR A 73 -11.96 11.09 13.21
N ALA A 74 -11.65 12.27 12.65
CA ALA A 74 -11.52 12.45 11.23
C ALA A 74 -10.19 11.86 10.75
N ILE A 75 -10.22 10.64 10.28
CA ILE A 75 -9.06 9.93 9.74
C ILE A 75 -9.23 9.66 8.24
N THR A 76 -8.14 9.72 7.51
CA THR A 76 -8.03 9.23 6.13
C THR A 76 -6.97 8.14 6.11
N VAL A 77 -7.30 7.03 5.49
CA VAL A 77 -6.37 5.92 5.27
C VAL A 77 -6.17 5.77 3.76
N VAL A 78 -4.92 5.77 3.33
CA VAL A 78 -4.49 5.53 1.95
C VAL A 78 -3.76 4.20 1.95
N ASN A 79 -4.37 3.17 1.37
CA ASN A 79 -3.85 1.81 1.37
C ASN A 79 -2.82 1.56 0.26
N GLU A 80 -2.17 0.40 0.32
CA GLU A 80 -1.14 -0.02 -0.65
C GLU A 80 -1.69 -0.08 -2.08
N GLU A 81 -2.93 -0.52 -2.28
CA GLU A 81 -3.55 -0.64 -3.59
C GLU A 81 -3.73 0.73 -4.25
N PHE A 82 -4.29 1.70 -3.51
CA PHE A 82 -4.40 3.07 -4.00
C PHE A 82 -3.03 3.69 -4.33
N ILE A 83 -2.02 3.44 -3.49
CA ILE A 83 -0.65 3.90 -3.72
C ILE A 83 -0.08 3.33 -5.03
N LYS A 84 -0.32 2.04 -5.28
CA LYS A 84 0.14 1.36 -6.51
C LYS A 84 -0.58 1.87 -7.75
N ASP A 85 -1.88 1.98 -7.70
CA ASP A 85 -2.71 2.37 -8.85
C ASP A 85 -2.53 3.83 -9.24
N THR A 86 -2.37 4.71 -8.26
CA THR A 86 -2.04 6.12 -8.53
C THR A 86 -0.60 6.34 -8.95
N GLY A 87 0.26 5.32 -8.79
CA GLY A 87 1.69 5.42 -9.08
C GLY A 87 2.42 6.41 -8.19
N ALA A 88 1.95 6.61 -6.96
CA ALA A 88 2.55 7.51 -5.99
C ALA A 88 4.00 7.09 -5.69
N LYS A 89 4.93 8.05 -5.72
CA LYS A 89 6.36 7.82 -5.53
C LYS A 89 6.83 8.14 -4.12
N ASN A 90 6.04 8.89 -3.39
CA ASN A 90 6.33 9.41 -2.05
C ASN A 90 5.03 9.66 -1.28
N ILE A 91 5.13 10.04 -0.01
CA ILE A 91 3.98 10.31 0.84
C ILE A 91 3.16 11.50 0.32
N GLN A 92 3.81 12.53 -0.22
CA GLN A 92 3.12 13.69 -0.79
C GLN A 92 2.19 13.28 -1.93
N ASP A 93 2.69 12.44 -2.86
CA ASP A 93 1.90 11.95 -3.99
C ASP A 93 0.73 11.08 -3.51
N ALA A 94 0.94 10.22 -2.52
CA ALA A 94 -0.11 9.37 -1.97
C ALA A 94 -1.25 10.17 -1.33
N LEU A 95 -0.95 11.33 -0.77
CA LEU A 95 -1.91 12.16 -0.06
C LEU A 95 -2.58 13.25 -0.90
N VAL A 96 -2.24 13.39 -2.19
CA VAL A 96 -2.80 14.43 -3.08
C VAL A 96 -4.33 14.41 -3.12
N TYR A 97 -4.94 13.23 -3.09
CA TYR A 97 -6.40 13.08 -3.14
C TYR A 97 -7.08 13.07 -1.76
N SER A 98 -6.31 13.27 -0.69
CA SER A 98 -6.86 13.25 0.67
C SER A 98 -7.54 14.56 1.01
N SER A 99 -8.82 14.52 1.37
CA SER A 99 -9.60 15.71 1.69
C SER A 99 -9.00 16.48 2.88
N GLY A 100 -8.92 17.82 2.77
CA GLY A 100 -8.36 18.66 3.83
C GLY A 100 -6.86 18.49 4.05
N VAL A 101 -6.16 17.83 3.14
CA VAL A 101 -4.71 17.68 3.14
C VAL A 101 -4.12 18.42 1.96
N TYR A 102 -3.15 19.25 2.22
CA TYR A 102 -2.34 19.91 1.19
C TYR A 102 -0.93 19.32 1.24
N SER A 103 -0.62 18.48 0.27
CA SER A 103 0.67 17.83 0.13
C SER A 103 1.53 18.59 -0.89
N GLY A 104 2.85 18.59 -0.68
CA GLY A 104 3.77 19.23 -1.59
C GLY A 104 3.79 20.76 -1.49
N ALA A 105 3.63 21.33 -0.30
CA ALA A 105 3.59 22.77 -0.05
C ALA A 105 4.78 23.55 -0.61
N PHE A 106 5.93 22.90 -0.79
CA PHE A 106 7.16 23.48 -1.34
C PHE A 106 7.51 22.91 -2.73
N GLY A 107 6.57 22.19 -3.37
CA GLY A 107 6.79 21.55 -4.65
C GLY A 107 7.57 20.23 -4.52
N PHE A 108 8.27 19.88 -5.61
CA PHE A 108 9.08 18.68 -5.67
C PHE A 108 10.32 18.81 -4.77
N ASP A 109 10.52 17.84 -3.86
CA ASP A 109 11.72 17.72 -3.04
C ASP A 109 12.07 16.22 -2.86
N THR A 110 13.35 15.88 -2.95
CA THR A 110 13.85 14.51 -2.73
C THR A 110 14.23 14.24 -1.27
N ARG A 111 14.36 15.29 -0.45
CA ARG A 111 14.85 15.22 0.93
C ARG A 111 13.77 15.00 1.96
N GLY A 112 12.53 15.45 1.70
CA GLY A 112 11.44 15.36 2.66
C GLY A 112 10.06 15.43 2.04
N ASP A 113 9.07 15.06 2.83
CA ASP A 113 7.65 15.16 2.51
C ASP A 113 7.03 16.27 3.36
N PHE A 114 6.39 17.24 2.70
CA PHE A 114 5.79 18.39 3.35
C PHE A 114 4.29 18.35 3.21
N VAL A 115 3.61 18.11 4.33
CA VAL A 115 2.17 17.93 4.37
C VAL A 115 1.56 18.90 5.36
N LYS A 116 0.52 19.63 4.91
CA LYS A 116 -0.32 20.46 5.75
C LYS A 116 -1.71 19.85 5.85
N VAL A 117 -2.24 19.79 7.04
CA VAL A 117 -3.59 19.31 7.32
C VAL A 117 -4.44 20.48 7.79
N ARG A 118 -5.53 20.76 7.07
CA ARG A 118 -6.39 21.93 7.33
C ARG A 118 -5.62 23.26 7.36
N GLY A 119 -4.56 23.37 6.52
CA GLY A 119 -3.71 24.56 6.44
C GLY A 119 -2.60 24.66 7.50
N LEU A 120 -2.57 23.77 8.49
CA LEU A 120 -1.57 23.71 9.55
C LEU A 120 -0.55 22.61 9.31
N ASP A 121 0.64 22.74 9.87
CA ASP A 121 1.66 21.71 9.79
C ASP A 121 1.21 20.43 10.50
N ALA A 122 1.65 19.29 9.98
CA ALA A 122 1.38 17.99 10.54
C ALA A 122 2.65 17.37 11.14
N SER A 123 2.50 16.64 12.25
CA SER A 123 3.58 15.83 12.80
C SER A 123 3.66 14.49 12.10
N PHE A 124 4.88 14.03 11.80
CA PHE A 124 5.12 12.74 11.16
C PHE A 124 5.40 11.65 12.17
N TYR A 125 4.79 10.49 11.92
CA TYR A 125 4.94 9.27 12.71
C TYR A 125 5.24 8.10 11.79
N LYS A 126 5.96 7.13 12.30
CA LYS A 126 6.17 5.82 11.68
C LYS A 126 5.81 4.74 12.69
N ASP A 127 4.87 3.87 12.32
CA ASP A 127 4.37 2.79 13.18
C ASP A 127 3.95 3.29 14.58
N GLY A 128 3.34 4.50 14.62
CA GLY A 128 2.91 5.15 15.84
C GLY A 128 4.01 5.84 16.66
N LEU A 129 5.25 5.81 16.22
CA LEU A 129 6.40 6.48 16.85
C LEU A 129 6.69 7.81 16.14
N ARG A 130 6.87 8.87 16.92
CA ARG A 130 7.11 10.20 16.38
C ARG A 130 8.48 10.30 15.69
N SER A 131 8.50 10.90 14.50
CA SER A 131 9.72 11.33 13.84
C SER A 131 10.24 12.60 14.52
N LEU A 132 11.30 12.47 15.32
CA LEU A 132 11.80 13.55 16.19
C LEU A 132 12.48 14.69 15.43
N TYR A 133 13.05 14.40 14.27
CA TYR A 133 13.85 15.36 13.50
C TYR A 133 13.06 16.09 12.41
N GLY A 134 11.74 15.88 12.35
CA GLY A 134 10.89 16.42 11.30
C GLY A 134 11.17 15.79 9.92
N SER A 135 10.40 16.22 8.92
CA SER A 135 10.50 15.65 7.57
C SER A 135 11.83 15.96 6.86
N TYR A 136 12.47 17.07 7.22
CA TYR A 136 13.67 17.54 6.52
C TYR A 136 14.98 16.84 6.97
N ASN A 137 15.06 16.45 8.24
CA ASN A 137 16.28 15.87 8.84
C ASN A 137 16.11 14.37 9.13
N SER A 138 14.98 13.78 8.79
CA SER A 138 14.71 12.36 8.91
C SER A 138 14.91 11.63 7.59
N VAL A 139 15.21 10.36 7.66
CA VAL A 139 15.21 9.51 6.47
C VAL A 139 13.78 9.48 5.89
N ARG A 140 13.65 9.85 4.63
CA ARG A 140 12.37 9.83 3.92
C ARG A 140 11.88 8.38 3.81
N PRO A 141 10.67 8.05 4.31
CA PRO A 141 10.14 6.71 4.19
C PRO A 141 9.97 6.32 2.72
N ASN A 142 10.38 5.10 2.38
CA ASN A 142 10.11 4.58 1.04
C ASN A 142 8.68 4.03 0.99
N ILE A 143 7.87 4.57 0.08
CA ILE A 143 6.44 4.24 -0.02
C ILE A 143 6.19 2.76 -0.32
N TYR A 144 7.11 2.08 -1.00
CA TYR A 144 7.00 0.64 -1.29
C TYR A 144 7.05 -0.24 -0.04
N ALA A 145 7.67 0.25 1.06
CA ALA A 145 7.73 -0.45 2.33
C ALA A 145 6.50 -0.25 3.23
N LEU A 146 5.53 0.55 2.77
CA LEU A 146 4.36 0.91 3.56
C LEU A 146 3.16 0.05 3.17
N GLU A 147 2.41 -0.40 4.17
CA GLU A 147 1.09 -1.01 4.01
C GLU A 147 0.05 0.08 3.74
N GLN A 148 0.16 1.19 4.49
CA GLN A 148 -0.76 2.33 4.36
C GLN A 148 -0.14 3.62 4.90
N VAL A 149 -0.74 4.74 4.48
CA VAL A 149 -0.47 6.07 5.03
C VAL A 149 -1.76 6.58 5.65
N GLU A 150 -1.70 6.97 6.90
CA GLU A 150 -2.85 7.43 7.67
C GLU A 150 -2.71 8.90 8.05
N VAL A 151 -3.79 9.67 7.90
CA VAL A 151 -3.83 11.08 8.31
C VAL A 151 -4.93 11.26 9.34
N LEU A 152 -4.55 11.48 10.59
CA LEU A 152 -5.46 11.88 11.65
C LEU A 152 -5.54 13.41 11.66
N LYS A 153 -6.74 13.97 11.40
CA LYS A 153 -6.96 15.39 11.16
C LYS A 153 -7.42 16.09 12.42
N GLY A 154 -6.64 17.05 12.88
CA GLY A 154 -6.92 17.85 14.07
C GLY A 154 -6.05 17.47 15.27
N PRO A 155 -6.26 18.10 16.42
CA PRO A 155 -5.42 17.92 17.59
C PRO A 155 -5.51 16.49 18.12
N SER A 156 -4.37 15.86 18.33
CA SER A 156 -4.24 14.47 18.78
C SER A 156 -3.38 14.33 20.06
N SER A 157 -3.21 15.44 20.78
CA SER A 157 -2.32 15.52 21.94
C SER A 157 -2.65 14.53 23.06
N VAL A 158 -3.90 14.12 23.20
CA VAL A 158 -4.32 13.12 24.20
C VAL A 158 -3.65 11.77 23.96
N LEU A 159 -3.45 11.39 22.69
CA LEU A 159 -2.89 10.09 22.31
C LEU A 159 -1.39 10.16 21.98
N TYR A 160 -0.95 11.31 21.49
CA TYR A 160 0.36 11.48 20.90
C TYR A 160 1.22 12.55 21.61
N GLY A 161 0.72 13.10 22.72
CA GLY A 161 1.43 14.14 23.47
C GLY A 161 1.56 15.42 22.66
N GLN A 162 2.74 16.00 22.65
CA GLN A 162 3.03 17.24 21.93
C GLN A 162 3.07 16.98 20.42
N ALA A 163 1.94 17.22 19.74
CA ALA A 163 1.79 17.13 18.29
C ALA A 163 1.32 18.46 17.72
N GLU A 164 1.54 18.63 16.42
CA GLU A 164 1.06 19.82 15.69
C GLU A 164 -0.48 19.88 15.69
N LEU A 165 -1.02 21.10 15.65
CA LEU A 165 -2.47 21.33 15.69
C LEU A 165 -3.19 20.83 14.44
N GLY A 166 -2.51 20.75 13.30
CA GLY A 166 -3.05 20.23 12.05
C GLY A 166 -3.44 18.76 12.15
N GLY A 167 -2.66 17.99 12.88
CA GLY A 167 -2.82 16.57 13.05
C GLY A 167 -1.53 15.79 12.85
N ILE A 168 -1.68 14.50 12.54
CA ILE A 168 -0.54 13.62 12.31
C ILE A 168 -0.66 12.88 10.98
N VAL A 169 0.49 12.62 10.38
CA VAL A 169 0.67 11.69 9.25
C VAL A 169 1.43 10.50 9.79
N ASN A 170 0.79 9.34 9.85
CA ASN A 170 1.41 8.10 10.30
C ASN A 170 1.63 7.16 9.10
N THR A 171 2.84 6.68 8.95
CA THR A 171 3.19 5.66 7.97
C THR A 171 3.22 4.31 8.65
N VAL A 172 2.48 3.34 8.10
CA VAL A 172 2.40 1.99 8.64
C VAL A 172 3.24 1.07 7.77
N SER A 173 4.21 0.43 8.38
CA SER A 173 5.11 -0.50 7.70
C SER A 173 4.42 -1.81 7.38
N LYS A 174 4.83 -2.44 6.29
CA LYS A 174 4.39 -3.78 5.91
C LYS A 174 4.80 -4.81 6.96
N LEU A 175 3.82 -5.56 7.50
CA LEU A 175 4.04 -6.61 8.48
C LEU A 175 3.99 -8.01 7.83
N PRO A 176 4.63 -9.03 8.45
CA PRO A 176 4.54 -10.42 8.02
C PRO A 176 3.09 -10.93 7.99
N LYS A 177 2.75 -11.69 6.93
CA LYS A 177 1.44 -12.31 6.74
C LYS A 177 1.55 -13.83 6.87
N ALA A 178 0.48 -14.48 7.39
CA ALA A 178 0.44 -15.93 7.54
C ALA A 178 0.35 -16.68 6.19
N GLN A 179 -0.17 -16.02 5.16
CA GLN A 179 -0.21 -16.57 3.81
C GLN A 179 1.10 -16.28 3.08
N GLN A 180 1.62 -17.30 2.41
CA GLN A 180 2.80 -17.12 1.57
C GLN A 180 2.44 -16.30 0.33
N GLN A 181 3.07 -15.16 0.18
CA GLN A 181 2.88 -14.23 -0.92
C GLN A 181 4.22 -13.69 -1.36
N GLY A 182 4.33 -13.37 -2.65
CA GLY A 182 5.53 -12.74 -3.19
C GLY A 182 5.19 -11.88 -4.40
N GLU A 183 5.87 -10.75 -4.48
CA GLU A 183 5.76 -9.80 -5.60
C GLU A 183 7.14 -9.37 -6.05
N ILE A 184 7.35 -9.33 -7.35
CA ILE A 184 8.50 -8.66 -7.96
C ILE A 184 7.95 -7.56 -8.84
N TRP A 185 8.44 -6.35 -8.66
CA TRP A 185 8.00 -5.17 -9.38
C TRP A 185 9.17 -4.47 -10.04
N ALA A 186 9.07 -4.25 -11.35
CA ALA A 186 10.03 -3.50 -12.12
C ALA A 186 9.36 -2.27 -12.75
N GLN A 187 10.01 -1.14 -12.66
CA GLN A 187 9.53 0.13 -13.19
C GLN A 187 10.61 0.83 -14.00
N VAL A 188 10.23 1.31 -15.18
CA VAL A 188 11.01 2.24 -15.98
C VAL A 188 10.17 3.49 -16.27
N GLY A 189 10.79 4.63 -16.34
CA GLY A 189 10.06 5.89 -16.51
C GLY A 189 10.94 7.04 -17.00
N SER A 190 10.36 8.23 -17.00
CA SER A 190 11.04 9.47 -17.36
C SER A 190 12.22 9.75 -16.40
N TYR A 191 13.17 10.58 -16.86
CA TYR A 191 14.39 10.92 -16.14
C TYR A 191 15.28 9.70 -15.82
N ASP A 192 15.37 8.76 -16.78
CA ASP A 192 16.15 7.53 -16.65
C ASP A 192 15.78 6.67 -15.41
N ARG A 193 14.54 6.82 -14.91
CA ARG A 193 14.07 6.07 -13.76
C ARG A 193 14.06 4.58 -14.05
N LYS A 194 14.77 3.84 -13.23
CA LYS A 194 14.84 2.38 -13.18
C LYS A 194 14.68 1.94 -11.73
N GLN A 195 13.70 1.11 -11.48
CA GLN A 195 13.43 0.61 -10.13
C GLN A 195 13.11 -0.87 -10.20
N LEU A 196 13.73 -1.62 -9.32
CA LEU A 196 13.44 -3.03 -9.07
C LEU A 196 13.09 -3.17 -7.59
N ALA A 197 11.98 -3.84 -7.32
CA ALA A 197 11.54 -4.09 -5.97
C ALA A 197 11.05 -5.53 -5.83
N ALA A 198 11.16 -6.07 -4.62
CA ALA A 198 10.69 -7.40 -4.26
C ALA A 198 10.09 -7.36 -2.85
N ASP A 199 8.99 -8.05 -2.67
CA ASP A 199 8.30 -8.22 -1.40
C ASP A 199 7.91 -9.68 -1.25
N VAL A 200 8.37 -10.35 -0.20
CA VAL A 200 8.09 -11.76 0.06
C VAL A 200 7.70 -11.92 1.52
N THR A 201 6.59 -12.61 1.77
CA THR A 201 6.10 -12.87 3.13
C THR A 201 5.52 -14.28 3.24
N GLY A 202 5.54 -14.83 4.45
CA GLY A 202 4.95 -16.14 4.71
C GLY A 202 5.34 -16.71 6.07
N PRO A 203 4.86 -17.93 6.39
CA PRO A 203 5.29 -18.66 7.54
C PRO A 203 6.73 -19.18 7.36
N MET A 204 7.56 -19.03 8.38
CA MET A 204 8.92 -19.56 8.44
C MET A 204 8.98 -20.91 9.16
N SER A 205 8.03 -21.15 10.08
CA SER A 205 7.92 -22.41 10.83
C SER A 205 6.69 -23.21 10.35
N GLU A 206 6.77 -24.54 10.46
CA GLU A 206 5.69 -25.45 10.06
C GLU A 206 4.42 -25.27 10.91
N ASP A 207 4.55 -24.85 12.16
CA ASP A 207 3.46 -24.55 13.07
C ASP A 207 2.83 -23.17 12.84
N GLY A 208 3.33 -22.41 11.89
CA GLY A 208 2.83 -21.06 11.53
C GLY A 208 3.08 -19.98 12.59
N LYS A 209 3.84 -20.28 13.64
CA LYS A 209 4.08 -19.34 14.75
C LYS A 209 5.13 -18.29 14.43
N LEU A 210 6.07 -18.58 13.55
CA LEU A 210 7.07 -17.62 13.11
C LEU A 210 6.76 -17.20 11.68
N LEU A 211 6.48 -15.92 11.50
CA LEU A 211 6.23 -15.30 10.20
C LEU A 211 7.39 -14.41 9.82
N TYR A 212 7.65 -14.31 8.52
CA TYR A 212 8.65 -13.39 7.98
C TYR A 212 8.09 -12.53 6.87
N ARG A 213 8.67 -11.35 6.69
CA ARG A 213 8.53 -10.52 5.49
C ARG A 213 9.87 -9.89 5.14
N MET A 214 10.20 -9.87 3.87
CA MET A 214 11.40 -9.22 3.35
C MET A 214 10.99 -8.30 2.21
N VAL A 215 11.22 -7.00 2.41
CA VAL A 215 10.98 -5.97 1.40
C VAL A 215 12.32 -5.42 0.97
N ALA A 216 12.59 -5.45 -0.33
CA ALA A 216 13.81 -4.91 -0.91
C ALA A 216 13.48 -4.02 -2.11
N LEU A 217 14.24 -2.95 -2.30
CA LEU A 217 14.09 -2.06 -3.44
C LEU A 217 15.44 -1.44 -3.79
N LYS A 218 15.71 -1.34 -5.08
CA LYS A 218 16.76 -0.49 -5.64
C LYS A 218 16.18 0.41 -6.70
N ARG A 219 16.50 1.70 -6.62
CA ARG A 219 16.08 2.72 -7.56
C ARG A 219 17.26 3.57 -7.98
N GLU A 220 17.33 3.83 -9.28
CA GLU A 220 18.21 4.81 -9.91
C GLU A 220 17.32 5.72 -10.76
N SER A 221 17.39 7.03 -10.55
CA SER A 221 16.52 7.99 -11.22
C SER A 221 17.12 9.39 -11.15
N GLY A 222 17.17 10.07 -12.27
CA GLY A 222 17.22 11.52 -12.27
C GLY A 222 15.88 12.12 -11.84
N THR A 223 15.78 13.43 -11.84
CA THR A 223 14.57 14.18 -11.51
C THR A 223 14.29 15.27 -12.54
N GLN A 224 13.20 16.00 -12.35
CA GLN A 224 12.87 17.20 -13.15
C GLN A 224 13.78 18.39 -12.86
N VAL A 225 14.64 18.31 -11.85
CA VAL A 225 15.59 19.35 -11.47
C VAL A 225 16.97 18.90 -11.87
N ASP A 226 17.69 19.74 -12.60
CA ASP A 226 19.04 19.42 -13.05
C ASP A 226 19.99 19.16 -11.87
N TYR A 227 20.84 18.15 -12.01
CA TYR A 227 21.83 17.73 -11.00
C TYR A 227 21.24 17.21 -9.69
N VAL A 228 19.94 16.87 -9.68
CA VAL A 228 19.28 16.25 -8.52
C VAL A 228 18.84 14.83 -8.87
N ASP A 229 19.41 13.85 -8.18
CA ASP A 229 19.06 12.43 -8.33
C ASP A 229 18.09 11.99 -7.23
N ASP A 230 17.24 11.02 -7.56
CA ASP A 230 16.35 10.30 -6.63
C ASP A 230 16.75 8.82 -6.58
N ASN A 231 18.00 8.56 -6.21
CA ASN A 231 18.52 7.21 -6.03
C ASN A 231 18.10 6.66 -4.66
N GLY A 232 17.77 5.37 -4.59
CA GLY A 232 17.33 4.76 -3.35
C GLY A 232 17.66 3.29 -3.25
N PHE A 233 17.97 2.87 -2.04
CA PHE A 233 18.10 1.46 -1.66
C PHE A 233 17.32 1.22 -0.38
N LEU A 234 16.52 0.15 -0.37
CA LEU A 234 15.78 -0.32 0.79
C LEU A 234 16.03 -1.80 0.98
N PHE A 235 16.28 -2.20 2.22
CA PHE A 235 16.21 -3.58 2.65
C PHE A 235 15.62 -3.64 4.05
N ALA A 236 14.40 -4.18 4.16
CA ALA A 236 13.59 -4.16 5.38
C ALA A 236 13.09 -5.58 5.70
N PRO A 237 13.91 -6.41 6.38
CA PRO A 237 13.44 -7.67 6.91
C PRO A 237 12.63 -7.45 8.19
N SER A 238 11.55 -8.21 8.37
CA SER A 238 10.73 -8.22 9.57
C SER A 238 10.29 -9.64 9.92
N PHE A 239 10.11 -9.88 11.22
CA PHE A 239 9.67 -11.16 11.75
C PHE A 239 8.57 -10.92 12.78
N THR A 240 7.59 -11.81 12.80
CA THR A 240 6.54 -11.82 13.82
C THR A 240 6.49 -13.21 14.44
N TRP A 241 6.56 -13.26 15.75
CA TRP A 241 6.37 -14.49 16.51
C TRP A 241 5.02 -14.46 17.21
N LEU A 242 4.21 -15.48 16.94
CA LEU A 242 2.90 -15.71 17.56
C LEU A 242 3.08 -16.78 18.63
N PRO A 243 3.00 -16.44 19.91
CA PRO A 243 3.26 -17.39 21.01
C PRO A 243 2.21 -18.52 21.12
#